data_d56a91566add96158f2021dd7b26d26a
#
_entry.id   d56a91566add96158f2021dd7b26d26a
#
_cell.length_a   1.000
_cell.length_b   1.000
_cell.length_c   1.000
_cell.angle_alpha   90.00
_cell.angle_beta   90.00
_cell.angle_gamma   90.00
#
_symmetry.space_group_name_H-M   'P 1'
#
loop_
_entity.id
_entity.type
_entity.pdbx_description
1 polymer ?
#
loop_
_entity_poly.entity_id
_entity_poly.type
_entity_poly.pdbx_seq_one_letter_code
_entity_poly.pdbx_strand_id
1 'polypeptide(L)'
;REVILLTPRPADVVLLAAELAGIDRVFQIGGAQAIAAVALGTATVPRVDKIVGPGNAYVTAAKRQVFGLVDIDGIAGPSEIVVLADKDADPELVAADLIAQAEHDVLACAIVITDCQELIPRVVAALTRQLADLPRAEIAAAALSEHGAAVL
;
A
#
# COMPACT_ATOMS: atom_id res chain seq x y z
N ARG A 1 9.71 -26.56 5.90
CA ARG A 1 8.80 -25.50 5.41
C ARG A 1 9.52 -24.75 4.32
N GLU A 2 8.90 -24.54 3.20
CA GLU A 2 9.45 -23.80 2.06
C GLU A 2 8.76 -22.45 1.97
N VAL A 3 9.51 -21.38 1.63
CA VAL A 3 8.99 -20.05 1.31
C VAL A 3 9.32 -19.79 -0.15
N ILE A 4 8.33 -19.34 -0.92
CA ILE A 4 8.52 -18.92 -2.31
C ILE A 4 8.18 -17.45 -2.45
N LEU A 5 8.92 -16.75 -3.29
CA LEU A 5 8.71 -15.33 -3.57
C LEU A 5 8.02 -15.16 -4.92
N LEU A 6 6.95 -14.36 -4.94
CA LEU A 6 6.29 -13.92 -6.17
C LEU A 6 6.51 -12.43 -6.35
N THR A 7 7.11 -12.02 -7.45
CA THR A 7 7.34 -10.61 -7.75
C THR A 7 7.44 -10.40 -9.26
N PRO A 8 6.62 -9.51 -9.88
CA PRO A 8 6.56 -9.38 -11.33
C PRO A 8 7.81 -8.73 -11.93
N ARG A 9 8.48 -7.89 -11.16
CA ARG A 9 9.69 -7.15 -11.55
C ARG A 9 10.61 -7.01 -10.35
N PRO A 10 11.37 -8.07 -10.01
CA PRO A 10 12.27 -8.01 -8.87
C PRO A 10 13.39 -6.99 -9.13
N ALA A 11 13.55 -6.03 -8.21
CA ALA A 11 14.78 -5.23 -8.17
C ALA A 11 15.92 -6.10 -7.58
N ASP A 12 17.16 -5.80 -7.93
CA ASP A 12 18.32 -6.55 -7.45
C ASP A 12 18.38 -6.65 -5.92
N VAL A 13 18.00 -5.57 -5.23
CA VAL A 13 17.92 -5.55 -3.76
C VAL A 13 16.88 -6.55 -3.21
N VAL A 14 15.78 -6.78 -3.93
CA VAL A 14 14.76 -7.78 -3.53
C VAL A 14 15.29 -9.20 -3.70
N LEU A 15 16.02 -9.45 -4.79
CA LEU A 15 16.65 -10.75 -5.03
C LEU A 15 17.75 -11.04 -4.01
N LEU A 16 18.60 -10.04 -3.70
CA LEU A 16 19.60 -10.15 -2.66
C LEU A 16 18.97 -10.44 -1.28
N ALA A 17 17.89 -9.73 -0.94
CA ALA A 17 17.18 -9.97 0.32
C ALA A 17 16.57 -11.39 0.37
N ALA A 18 16.04 -11.89 -0.74
CA ALA A 18 15.52 -13.24 -0.86
C ALA A 18 16.62 -14.29 -0.63
N GLU A 19 17.79 -14.11 -1.26
CA GLU A 19 18.96 -14.98 -1.07
C GLU A 19 19.43 -15.00 0.38
N LEU A 20 19.57 -13.82 1.01
CA LEU A 20 19.95 -13.71 2.41
C LEU A 20 18.93 -14.34 3.37
N ALA A 21 17.66 -14.34 2.99
CA ALA A 21 16.57 -14.97 3.74
C ALA A 21 16.45 -16.48 3.47
N GLY A 22 17.29 -17.05 2.59
CA GLY A 22 17.24 -18.47 2.21
C GLY A 22 16.03 -18.84 1.36
N ILE A 23 15.54 -17.91 0.52
CA ILE A 23 14.45 -18.15 -0.43
C ILE A 23 15.05 -18.54 -1.77
N ASP A 24 14.98 -19.84 -2.09
CA ASP A 24 15.59 -20.39 -3.31
C ASP A 24 14.69 -20.33 -4.55
N ARG A 25 13.39 -20.10 -4.35
CA ARG A 25 12.40 -20.14 -5.44
C ARG A 25 11.72 -18.78 -5.60
N VAL A 26 12.04 -18.12 -6.71
CA VAL A 26 11.47 -16.82 -7.09
C VAL A 26 10.74 -16.97 -8.42
N PHE A 27 9.47 -16.57 -8.47
CA PHE A 27 8.68 -16.55 -9.70
C PHE A 27 8.40 -15.10 -10.12
N GLN A 28 8.73 -14.76 -11.36
CA GLN A 28 8.49 -13.43 -11.91
C GLN A 28 7.04 -13.27 -12.39
N ILE A 29 6.11 -13.41 -11.45
CA ILE A 29 4.68 -13.21 -11.67
C ILE A 29 4.09 -12.34 -10.56
N GLY A 30 3.00 -11.65 -10.86
CA GLY A 30 2.28 -10.79 -9.92
C GLY A 30 0.80 -10.69 -10.28
N GLY A 31 0.04 -9.86 -9.55
CA GLY A 31 -1.38 -9.68 -9.80
C GLY A 31 -2.25 -10.88 -9.40
N ALA A 32 -3.50 -10.87 -9.85
CA ALA A 32 -4.47 -11.94 -9.55
C ALA A 32 -4.02 -13.31 -10.05
N GLN A 33 -3.34 -13.39 -11.20
CA GLN A 33 -2.83 -14.63 -11.77
C GLN A 33 -1.76 -15.30 -10.89
N ALA A 34 -0.93 -14.50 -10.20
CA ALA A 34 0.04 -15.04 -9.25
C ALA A 34 -0.65 -15.71 -8.06
N ILE A 35 -1.68 -15.06 -7.51
CA ILE A 35 -2.50 -15.61 -6.42
C ILE A 35 -3.17 -16.91 -6.85
N ALA A 36 -3.79 -16.93 -8.03
CA ALA A 36 -4.43 -18.13 -8.56
C ALA A 36 -3.41 -19.27 -8.78
N ALA A 37 -2.23 -18.96 -9.34
CA ALA A 37 -1.18 -19.94 -9.61
C ALA A 37 -0.71 -20.65 -8.33
N VAL A 38 -0.48 -19.93 -7.24
CA VAL A 38 -0.03 -20.55 -5.97
C VAL A 38 -1.16 -21.16 -5.16
N ALA A 39 -2.40 -20.69 -5.31
CA ALA A 39 -3.54 -21.28 -4.63
C ALA A 39 -3.95 -22.64 -5.22
N LEU A 40 -3.90 -22.76 -6.55
CA LEU A 40 -4.35 -23.95 -7.29
C LEU A 40 -3.19 -24.87 -7.67
N GLY A 41 -2.00 -24.32 -7.81
CA GLY A 41 -0.85 -25.00 -8.42
C GLY A 41 -0.91 -24.99 -9.94
N THR A 42 0.25 -25.06 -10.58
CA THR A 42 0.41 -25.22 -12.01
C THR A 42 1.51 -26.24 -12.31
N ALA A 43 1.81 -26.49 -13.56
CA ALA A 43 2.92 -27.39 -13.93
C ALA A 43 4.29 -26.92 -13.37
N THR A 44 4.46 -25.61 -13.16
CA THR A 44 5.74 -25.01 -12.75
C THR A 44 5.68 -24.31 -11.40
N VAL A 45 4.53 -23.79 -11.00
CA VAL A 45 4.33 -23.10 -9.71
C VAL A 45 3.63 -24.05 -8.75
N PRO A 46 4.24 -24.40 -7.60
CA PRO A 46 3.61 -25.30 -6.66
C PRO A 46 2.42 -24.64 -5.94
N ARG A 47 1.47 -25.46 -5.55
CA ARG A 47 0.45 -25.03 -4.61
C ARG A 47 1.08 -24.78 -3.24
N VAL A 48 0.59 -23.74 -2.55
CA VAL A 48 1.04 -23.37 -1.21
C VAL A 48 -0.08 -23.53 -0.18
N ASP A 49 0.31 -23.59 1.09
CA ASP A 49 -0.64 -23.66 2.20
C ASP A 49 -1.12 -22.27 2.64
N LYS A 50 -0.27 -21.24 2.45
CA LYS A 50 -0.56 -19.86 2.87
C LYS A 50 0.04 -18.84 1.92
N ILE A 51 -0.72 -17.79 1.63
CA ILE A 51 -0.31 -16.62 0.85
C ILE A 51 -0.21 -15.41 1.77
N VAL A 52 0.95 -14.76 1.80
CA VAL A 52 1.19 -13.56 2.60
C VAL A 52 1.76 -12.45 1.72
N GLY A 53 1.47 -11.21 2.08
CA GLY A 53 2.01 -10.03 1.43
C GLY A 53 0.94 -9.08 0.90
N PRO A 54 1.30 -7.81 0.72
CA PRO A 54 0.42 -6.77 0.20
C PRO A 54 0.20 -6.92 -1.30
N GLY A 55 -0.80 -6.22 -1.80
CA GLY A 55 -1.07 -6.13 -3.23
C GLY A 55 -2.16 -5.10 -3.53
N ASN A 56 -2.34 -4.84 -4.81
CA ASN A 56 -3.40 -3.94 -5.30
C ASN A 56 -4.80 -4.57 -5.19
N ALA A 57 -5.83 -3.83 -5.61
CA ALA A 57 -7.23 -4.28 -5.57
C ALA A 57 -7.46 -5.63 -6.26
N TYR A 58 -6.73 -5.93 -7.35
CA TYR A 58 -6.82 -7.22 -8.05
C TYR A 58 -6.26 -8.38 -7.23
N VAL A 59 -5.14 -8.17 -6.54
CA VAL A 59 -4.55 -9.15 -5.62
C VAL A 59 -5.49 -9.39 -4.44
N THR A 60 -6.06 -8.34 -3.88
CA THR A 60 -7.03 -8.40 -2.78
C THR A 60 -8.29 -9.17 -3.20
N ALA A 61 -8.84 -8.89 -4.37
CA ALA A 61 -9.99 -9.60 -4.92
C ALA A 61 -9.68 -11.08 -5.16
N ALA A 62 -8.49 -11.40 -5.69
CA ALA A 62 -8.04 -12.76 -5.90
C ALA A 62 -7.85 -13.52 -4.58
N LYS A 63 -7.20 -12.91 -3.57
CA LYS A 63 -7.08 -13.49 -2.23
C LYS A 63 -8.45 -13.85 -1.63
N ARG A 64 -9.43 -12.96 -1.78
CA ARG A 64 -10.81 -13.21 -1.31
C ARG A 64 -11.44 -14.42 -1.98
N GLN A 65 -11.18 -14.64 -3.28
CA GLN A 65 -11.75 -15.79 -4.02
C GLN A 65 -11.10 -17.12 -3.65
N VAL A 66 -9.82 -17.12 -3.28
CA VAL A 66 -9.10 -18.37 -2.93
C VAL A 66 -9.08 -18.66 -1.43
N PHE A 67 -9.61 -17.75 -0.61
CA PHE A 67 -9.72 -17.97 0.83
C PHE A 67 -10.58 -19.20 1.13
N GLY A 68 -10.05 -20.10 1.95
CA GLY A 68 -10.65 -21.42 2.22
C GLY A 68 -10.07 -22.55 1.35
N LEU A 69 -9.50 -22.25 0.17
CA LEU A 69 -8.67 -23.19 -0.59
C LEU A 69 -7.21 -23.12 -0.15
N VAL A 70 -6.76 -21.95 0.23
CA VAL A 70 -5.45 -21.63 0.77
C VAL A 70 -5.64 -20.61 1.89
N ASP A 71 -4.79 -20.63 2.92
CA ASP A 71 -4.80 -19.62 3.97
C ASP A 71 -4.21 -18.30 3.45
N ILE A 72 -4.66 -17.16 4.01
CA ILE A 72 -4.14 -15.81 3.66
C ILE A 72 -3.77 -15.05 4.93
N ASP A 73 -2.95 -14.01 4.79
CA ASP A 73 -2.62 -13.08 5.87
C ASP A 73 -3.79 -12.15 6.22
N GLY A 74 -4.53 -11.71 5.19
CA GLY A 74 -5.67 -10.82 5.35
C GLY A 74 -6.17 -10.28 4.02
N ILE A 75 -7.30 -9.61 4.08
CA ILE A 75 -7.90 -8.87 2.97
C ILE A 75 -7.65 -7.39 3.27
N ALA A 76 -6.57 -6.84 2.74
CA ALA A 76 -6.26 -5.43 2.85
C ALA A 76 -6.93 -4.65 1.70
N GLY A 77 -7.71 -3.64 2.07
CA GLY A 77 -8.18 -2.62 1.12
C GLY A 77 -7.09 -1.58 0.82
N PRO A 78 -7.41 -0.50 0.08
CA PRO A 78 -6.57 0.68 0.01
C PRO A 78 -6.24 1.15 1.44
N SER A 79 -5.00 1.55 1.66
CA SER A 79 -4.58 1.98 3.01
C SER A 79 -5.20 3.33 3.34
N GLU A 80 -5.60 3.48 4.59
CA GLU A 80 -6.21 4.69 5.14
C GLU A 80 -5.37 5.20 6.30
N ILE A 81 -5.25 6.53 6.44
CA ILE A 81 -4.63 7.17 7.59
C ILE A 81 -5.58 8.23 8.16
N VAL A 82 -5.62 8.31 9.48
CA VAL A 82 -6.26 9.41 10.21
C VAL A 82 -5.22 10.07 11.08
N VAL A 83 -4.96 11.35 10.85
CA VAL A 83 -4.07 12.18 11.64
C VAL A 83 -4.92 13.01 12.61
N LEU A 84 -4.72 12.82 13.91
CA LEU A 84 -5.34 13.67 14.94
C LEU A 84 -4.36 14.79 15.27
N ALA A 85 -4.77 16.02 15.11
CA ALA A 85 -3.90 17.17 15.25
C ALA A 85 -4.61 18.28 16.04
N ASP A 86 -4.00 18.78 17.09
CA ASP A 86 -4.46 19.94 17.85
C ASP A 86 -3.83 21.25 17.36
N LYS A 87 -4.08 22.35 18.07
CA LYS A 87 -3.56 23.70 17.74
C LYS A 87 -2.02 23.81 17.77
N ASP A 88 -1.34 22.91 18.48
CA ASP A 88 0.12 22.92 18.66
C ASP A 88 0.82 22.02 17.61
N ALA A 89 0.05 21.31 16.77
CA ALA A 89 0.58 20.48 15.72
C ALA A 89 1.30 21.31 14.62
N ASP A 90 2.43 20.78 14.16
CA ASP A 90 3.15 21.37 13.02
C ASP A 90 2.45 20.98 11.71
N PRO A 91 1.89 21.95 10.94
CA PRO A 91 1.22 21.66 9.69
C PRO A 91 2.12 21.02 8.63
N GLU A 92 3.44 21.22 8.70
CA GLU A 92 4.38 20.58 7.77
C GLU A 92 4.47 19.06 8.04
N LEU A 93 4.50 18.66 9.31
CA LEU A 93 4.53 17.25 9.67
C LEU A 93 3.19 16.57 9.38
N VAL A 94 2.07 17.23 9.68
CA VAL A 94 0.73 16.72 9.33
C VAL A 94 0.60 16.52 7.83
N ALA A 95 1.07 17.49 7.01
CA ALA A 95 1.04 17.37 5.57
C ALA A 95 1.92 16.22 5.05
N ALA A 96 3.11 16.04 5.64
CA ALA A 96 4.02 14.95 5.27
C ALA A 96 3.39 13.57 5.53
N ASP A 97 2.72 13.38 6.68
CA ASP A 97 2.04 12.13 7.01
C ASP A 97 0.88 11.84 6.04
N LEU A 98 0.07 12.86 5.70
CA LEU A 98 -1.01 12.72 4.72
C LEU A 98 -0.48 12.36 3.34
N ILE A 99 0.61 13.00 2.89
CA ILE A 99 1.26 12.73 1.60
C ILE A 99 1.85 11.32 1.58
N ALA A 100 2.54 10.91 2.65
CA ALA A 100 3.15 9.58 2.74
C ALA A 100 2.13 8.45 2.51
N GLN A 101 0.87 8.66 2.93
CA GLN A 101 -0.21 7.73 2.63
C GLN A 101 -0.76 7.91 1.22
N ALA A 102 -1.00 9.16 0.81
CA ALA A 102 -1.65 9.48 -0.46
C ALA A 102 -0.80 9.06 -1.68
N GLU A 103 0.54 9.08 -1.59
CA GLU A 103 1.42 8.68 -2.69
C GLU A 103 1.39 7.18 -3.00
N HIS A 104 0.82 6.35 -2.13
CA HIS A 104 0.79 4.91 -2.31
C HIS A 104 -0.12 4.45 -3.46
N ASP A 105 -1.35 4.98 -3.51
CA ASP A 105 -2.36 4.60 -4.51
C ASP A 105 -3.36 5.74 -4.67
N VAL A 106 -3.94 5.88 -5.86
CA VAL A 106 -5.01 6.86 -6.12
C VAL A 106 -6.26 6.64 -5.27
N LEU A 107 -6.46 5.42 -4.76
CA LEU A 107 -7.54 5.06 -3.85
C LEU A 107 -7.17 5.20 -2.37
N ALA A 108 -5.97 5.69 -2.05
CA ALA A 108 -5.56 5.91 -0.66
C ALA A 108 -6.44 7.00 -0.02
N CYS A 109 -6.78 6.81 1.25
CA CYS A 109 -7.56 7.77 2.03
C CYS A 109 -6.67 8.40 3.11
N ALA A 110 -6.59 9.73 3.13
CA ALA A 110 -5.81 10.49 4.10
C ALA A 110 -6.67 11.58 4.73
N ILE A 111 -6.94 11.44 6.03
CA ILE A 111 -7.86 12.31 6.77
C ILE A 111 -7.11 13.00 7.89
N VAL A 112 -7.30 14.31 8.06
CA VAL A 112 -6.92 15.04 9.26
C VAL A 112 -8.17 15.39 10.08
N ILE A 113 -8.13 15.14 11.38
CA ILE A 113 -9.15 15.55 12.33
C ILE A 113 -8.50 16.54 13.31
N THR A 114 -9.11 17.71 13.47
CA THR A 114 -8.57 18.76 14.35
C THR A 114 -9.70 19.52 15.05
N ASP A 115 -9.43 20.02 16.24
CA ASP A 115 -10.27 20.98 16.96
C ASP A 115 -9.87 22.44 16.68
N CYS A 116 -8.87 22.67 15.82
CA CYS A 116 -8.33 23.97 15.46
C CYS A 116 -8.62 24.33 14.00
N GLN A 117 -9.62 25.18 13.77
CA GLN A 117 -10.01 25.58 12.41
C GLN A 117 -8.87 26.25 11.64
N GLU A 118 -8.01 26.99 12.32
CA GLU A 118 -6.88 27.71 11.72
C GLU A 118 -5.76 26.77 11.25
N LEU A 119 -5.70 25.54 11.73
CA LEU A 119 -4.73 24.55 11.31
C LEU A 119 -5.02 24.06 9.88
N ILE A 120 -6.28 23.91 9.50
CA ILE A 120 -6.68 23.36 8.21
C ILE A 120 -6.05 24.10 7.03
N PRO A 121 -6.21 25.43 6.87
CA PRO A 121 -5.58 26.16 5.74
C PRO A 121 -4.04 26.11 5.77
N ARG A 122 -3.42 25.98 6.94
CA ARG A 122 -1.97 25.83 7.08
C ARG A 122 -1.51 24.47 6.57
N VAL A 123 -2.23 23.40 6.89
CA VAL A 123 -1.97 22.05 6.36
C VAL A 123 -2.16 22.01 4.84
N VAL A 124 -3.23 22.61 4.31
CA VAL A 124 -3.47 22.69 2.87
C VAL A 124 -2.33 23.44 2.15
N ALA A 125 -1.84 24.53 2.74
CA ALA A 125 -0.69 25.26 2.19
C ALA A 125 0.59 24.43 2.22
N ALA A 126 0.82 23.66 3.29
CA ALA A 126 1.95 22.73 3.39
C ALA A 126 1.85 21.59 2.37
N LEU A 127 0.68 20.97 2.22
CA LEU A 127 0.42 19.97 1.18
C LEU A 127 0.76 20.48 -0.22
N THR A 128 0.30 21.69 -0.56
CA THR A 128 0.56 22.30 -1.87
C THR A 128 2.05 22.48 -2.14
N ARG A 129 2.84 22.91 -1.14
CA ARG A 129 4.28 23.06 -1.28
C ARG A 129 5.00 21.73 -1.42
N GLN A 130 4.69 20.76 -0.55
CA GLN A 130 5.38 19.48 -0.52
C GLN A 130 5.06 18.62 -1.75
N LEU A 131 3.84 18.69 -2.28
CA LEU A 131 3.46 18.00 -3.51
C LEU A 131 4.27 18.48 -4.73
N ALA A 132 4.70 19.75 -4.76
CA ALA A 132 5.42 20.30 -5.91
C ALA A 132 6.75 19.59 -6.19
N ASP A 133 7.41 19.09 -5.16
CA ASP A 133 8.72 18.43 -5.24
C ASP A 133 8.63 16.88 -5.21
N LEU A 134 7.42 16.33 -5.17
CA LEU A 134 7.22 14.89 -5.01
C LEU A 134 7.29 14.15 -6.37
N PRO A 135 8.10 13.10 -6.52
CA PRO A 135 8.15 12.31 -7.76
C PRO A 135 6.79 11.69 -8.16
N ARG A 136 5.92 11.41 -7.17
CA ARG A 136 4.58 10.82 -7.36
C ARG A 136 3.46 11.81 -7.10
N ALA A 137 3.69 13.09 -7.35
CA ALA A 137 2.73 14.18 -7.07
C ALA A 137 1.34 13.94 -7.66
N GLU A 138 1.25 13.42 -8.89
CA GLU A 138 -0.04 13.15 -9.56
C GLU A 138 -0.89 12.13 -8.80
N ILE A 139 -0.28 11.06 -8.29
CA ILE A 139 -0.98 10.02 -7.53
C ILE A 139 -1.47 10.58 -6.20
N ALA A 140 -0.58 11.25 -5.46
CA ALA A 140 -0.90 11.84 -4.16
C ALA A 140 -1.97 12.93 -4.28
N ALA A 141 -1.88 13.80 -5.31
CA ALA A 141 -2.87 14.84 -5.55
C ALA A 141 -4.26 14.25 -5.88
N ALA A 142 -4.32 13.20 -6.72
CA ALA A 142 -5.58 12.51 -7.02
C ALA A 142 -6.19 11.90 -5.76
N ALA A 143 -5.41 11.16 -4.97
CA ALA A 143 -5.85 10.55 -3.72
C ALA A 143 -6.38 11.58 -2.72
N LEU A 144 -5.64 12.67 -2.49
CA LEU A 144 -6.06 13.76 -1.58
C LEU A 144 -7.30 14.51 -2.08
N SER A 145 -7.44 14.69 -3.40
CA SER A 145 -8.59 15.38 -3.98
C SER A 145 -9.89 14.58 -3.91
N GLU A 146 -9.81 13.25 -4.11
CA GLU A 146 -10.99 12.39 -4.22
C GLU A 146 -11.35 11.71 -2.90
N HIS A 147 -10.35 11.40 -2.07
CA HIS A 147 -10.49 10.60 -0.85
C HIS A 147 -9.94 11.27 0.40
N GLY A 148 -9.28 12.44 0.26
CA GLY A 148 -8.80 13.23 1.39
C GLY A 148 -9.92 14.00 2.08
N ALA A 149 -9.80 14.20 3.40
CA ALA A 149 -10.72 15.00 4.17
C ALA A 149 -10.04 15.77 5.30
N ALA A 150 -10.57 16.95 5.63
CA ALA A 150 -10.28 17.67 6.86
C ALA A 150 -11.57 17.79 7.67
N VAL A 151 -11.55 17.31 8.89
CA VAL A 151 -12.71 17.28 9.80
C VAL A 151 -12.41 18.15 11.02
N LEU A 152 -13.35 19.04 11.36
CA LEU A 152 -13.30 19.92 12.52
C LEU A 152 -14.13 19.36 13.68
#